data_fce6b1b3653458a5699b7af8d59ceff0
#
_entry.id   fce6b1b3653458a5699b7af8d59ceff0
#
_cell.length_a   1.000
_cell.length_b   1.000
_cell.length_c   1.000
_cell.angle_alpha   90.00
_cell.angle_beta   90.00
_cell.angle_gamma   90.00
#
_symmetry.space_group_name_H-M   'P 1'
#
loop_
_entity.id
_entity.type
_entity.pdbx_description
1 polymer ?
#
loop_
_entity_poly.entity_id
_entity_poly.type
_entity_poly.pdbx_seq_one_letter_code
_entity_poly.pdbx_strand_id
1 'polypeptide(L)'
;MKLIEQINKDFNLANESIDFPISIDPEELKAQLHEKIYRLIQYKFAEYLNLLYIIDVPEDQIKKLDGSDLVILAEQVAFLILKREWMKVWFRNKY
;
A
#
# COMPACT_ATOMS: atom_id res chain seq x y z
N MET A 1 0.71 -13.91 -9.41
CA MET A 1 -0.48 -13.06 -9.55
C MET A 1 -0.05 -11.62 -9.83
N LYS A 2 -0.68 -11.01 -10.81
CA LYS A 2 -0.25 -9.67 -11.27
C LYS A 2 -0.36 -8.59 -10.20
N LEU A 3 -1.33 -8.73 -9.27
CA LEU A 3 -1.46 -7.79 -8.16
C LEU A 3 -0.21 -7.79 -7.28
N ILE A 4 0.31 -8.96 -6.96
CA ILE A 4 1.51 -9.07 -6.12
C ILE A 4 2.72 -8.47 -6.85
N GLU A 5 2.85 -8.72 -8.14
CA GLU A 5 3.92 -8.14 -8.95
C GLU A 5 3.84 -6.61 -8.95
N GLN A 6 2.64 -6.05 -9.07
CA GLN A 6 2.45 -4.61 -9.08
C GLN A 6 2.81 -4.00 -7.72
N ILE A 7 2.40 -4.64 -6.62
CA ILE A 7 2.74 -4.18 -5.27
C ILE A 7 4.26 -4.18 -5.08
N ASN A 8 4.92 -5.28 -5.43
CA ASN A 8 6.37 -5.38 -5.31
C ASN A 8 7.06 -4.29 -6.11
N LYS A 9 6.62 -4.06 -7.34
CA LYS A 9 7.20 -3.06 -8.22
C LYS A 9 7.08 -1.65 -7.62
N ASP A 10 5.88 -1.26 -7.19
CA ASP A 10 5.64 0.09 -6.71
C ASP A 10 6.37 0.36 -5.39
N PHE A 11 6.37 -0.63 -4.47
CA PHE A 11 7.11 -0.47 -3.22
C PHE A 11 8.62 -0.34 -3.47
N ASN A 12 9.15 -1.12 -4.39
CA ASN A 12 10.57 -1.02 -4.72
C ASN A 12 10.91 0.30 -5.41
N LEU A 13 10.01 0.85 -6.23
CA LEU A 13 10.20 2.18 -6.80
C LEU A 13 10.26 3.27 -5.73
N ALA A 14 9.55 3.06 -4.63
CA ALA A 14 9.56 3.98 -3.49
C ALA A 14 10.70 3.70 -2.52
N ASN A 15 11.61 2.78 -2.86
CA ASN A 15 12.71 2.33 -2.01
C ASN A 15 12.25 1.66 -0.71
N GLU A 16 11.07 1.05 -0.75
CA GLU A 16 10.55 0.25 0.36
C GLU A 16 10.74 -1.22 0.00
N SER A 17 11.81 -1.81 0.52
CA SER A 17 12.22 -3.17 0.14
C SER A 17 11.20 -4.21 0.57
N ILE A 18 10.40 -4.68 -0.36
CA ILE A 18 9.52 -5.82 -0.15
C ILE A 18 9.63 -6.75 -1.37
N ASP A 19 9.40 -8.03 -1.12
CA ASP A 19 9.42 -9.02 -2.18
C ASP A 19 8.46 -10.14 -1.78
N PHE A 20 7.16 -9.87 -1.91
CA PHE A 20 6.15 -10.86 -1.58
C PHE A 20 6.15 -11.98 -2.62
N PRO A 21 6.08 -13.26 -2.18
CA PRO A 21 5.93 -14.37 -3.14
C PRO A 21 4.56 -14.28 -3.83
N ILE A 22 4.52 -14.68 -5.09
CA ILE A 22 3.28 -14.63 -5.88
C ILE A 22 2.19 -15.46 -5.21
N SER A 23 2.57 -16.50 -4.48
CA SER A 23 1.65 -17.40 -3.79
C SER A 23 1.25 -16.95 -2.39
N ILE A 24 1.61 -15.71 -1.99
CA ILE A 24 1.31 -15.24 -0.63
C ILE A 24 -0.19 -15.32 -0.34
N ASP A 25 -0.51 -15.79 0.86
CA ASP A 25 -1.90 -15.85 1.33
C ASP A 25 -2.46 -14.43 1.52
N PRO A 26 -3.72 -14.17 1.11
CA PRO A 26 -4.31 -12.83 1.26
C PRO A 26 -4.29 -12.27 2.68
N GLU A 27 -4.51 -13.12 3.69
CA GLU A 27 -4.47 -12.65 5.08
C GLU A 27 -3.05 -12.26 5.49
N GLU A 28 -2.06 -13.02 5.03
CA GLU A 28 -0.66 -12.71 5.29
C GLU A 28 -0.26 -11.41 4.59
N LEU A 29 -0.69 -11.22 3.35
CA LEU A 29 -0.43 -9.99 2.60
C LEU A 29 -0.99 -8.77 3.35
N LYS A 30 -2.24 -8.86 3.81
CA LYS A 30 -2.87 -7.78 4.57
C LYS A 30 -2.10 -7.48 5.85
N ALA A 31 -1.70 -8.50 6.58
CA ALA A 31 -0.98 -8.33 7.84
C ALA A 31 0.37 -7.66 7.62
N GLN A 32 1.11 -8.08 6.61
CA GLN A 32 2.42 -7.50 6.34
C GLN A 32 2.34 -6.08 5.81
N LEU A 33 1.36 -5.78 4.97
CA LEU A 33 1.15 -4.41 4.51
C LEU A 33 0.75 -3.49 5.66
N HIS A 34 -0.15 -3.95 6.52
CA HIS A 34 -0.56 -3.19 7.70
C HIS A 34 0.64 -2.84 8.56
N GLU A 35 1.48 -3.82 8.87
CA GLU A 35 2.66 -3.60 9.68
C GLU A 35 3.63 -2.62 9.02
N LYS A 36 3.89 -2.80 7.73
CA LYS A 36 4.79 -1.92 7.00
C LYS A 36 4.30 -0.48 7.00
N ILE A 37 3.02 -0.27 6.70
CA ILE A 37 2.43 1.07 6.68
C ILE A 37 2.44 1.70 8.07
N TYR A 38 2.10 0.92 9.10
CA TYR A 38 2.14 1.41 10.47
C TYR A 38 3.52 1.93 10.85
N ARG A 39 4.57 1.17 10.50
CA ARG A 39 5.94 1.58 10.79
C ARG A 39 6.35 2.82 10.03
N LEU A 40 5.96 2.93 8.77
CA LEU A 40 6.26 4.10 7.96
C LEU A 40 5.60 5.35 8.52
N ILE A 41 4.33 5.28 8.88
CA ILE A 41 3.61 6.43 9.46
C ILE A 41 4.28 6.86 10.76
N GLN A 42 4.65 5.90 11.61
CA GLN A 42 5.17 6.19 12.94
C GLN A 42 6.60 6.69 12.94
N TYR A 43 7.47 6.10 12.11
CA TYR A 43 8.90 6.34 12.19
C TYR A 43 9.51 7.00 10.96
N LYS A 44 8.86 6.93 9.80
CA LYS A 44 9.41 7.39 8.53
C LYS A 44 8.35 8.08 7.69
N PHE A 45 7.78 9.13 8.24
CA PHE A 45 6.60 9.77 7.65
C PHE A 45 6.85 10.29 6.23
N ALA A 46 8.04 10.84 5.97
CA ALA A 46 8.38 11.32 4.63
C ALA A 46 8.39 10.18 3.62
N GLU A 47 8.88 9.01 4.01
CA GLU A 47 8.87 7.84 3.15
C GLU A 47 7.46 7.32 2.92
N TYR A 48 6.60 7.41 3.94
CA TYR A 48 5.20 7.07 3.81
C TYR A 48 4.52 7.96 2.76
N LEU A 49 4.73 9.26 2.82
CA LEU A 49 4.15 10.18 1.84
C LEU A 49 4.67 9.91 0.43
N ASN A 50 5.97 9.59 0.30
CA ASN A 50 6.55 9.24 -0.99
C ASN A 50 5.93 7.96 -1.55
N LEU A 51 5.69 6.97 -0.69
CA LEU A 51 5.05 5.72 -1.11
C LEU A 51 3.66 5.98 -1.68
N LEU A 52 2.85 6.79 -0.97
CA LEU A 52 1.51 7.13 -1.45
C LEU A 52 1.57 7.85 -2.81
N TYR A 53 2.57 8.71 -2.98
CA TYR A 53 2.77 9.42 -4.25
C TYR A 53 3.11 8.44 -5.38
N ILE A 54 4.02 7.51 -5.14
CA ILE A 54 4.44 6.52 -6.15
C ILE A 54 3.28 5.61 -6.54
N ILE A 55 2.51 5.14 -5.54
CA ILE A 55 1.35 4.29 -5.80
C ILE A 55 0.21 5.09 -6.45
N ASP A 56 0.20 6.40 -6.23
CA ASP A 56 -0.84 7.30 -6.70
C ASP A 56 -2.19 7.04 -6.03
N VAL A 57 -2.16 6.95 -4.70
CA VAL A 57 -3.39 6.88 -3.91
C VAL A 57 -4.00 8.29 -3.88
N PRO A 58 -5.30 8.44 -4.19
CA PRO A 58 -5.93 9.75 -4.19
C PRO A 58 -5.80 10.45 -2.84
N GLU A 59 -5.26 11.67 -2.87
CA GLU A 59 -4.97 12.43 -1.67
C GLU A 59 -6.22 12.74 -0.85
N ASP A 60 -7.33 13.03 -1.52
CA ASP A 60 -8.59 13.34 -0.84
C ASP A 60 -9.13 12.14 -0.06
N GLN A 61 -8.87 10.92 -0.50
CA GLN A 61 -9.28 9.73 0.24
C GLN A 61 -8.46 9.57 1.53
N ILE A 62 -7.18 9.90 1.47
CA ILE A 62 -6.32 9.85 2.65
C ILE A 62 -6.73 10.92 3.67
N LYS A 63 -7.05 12.12 3.20
CA LYS A 63 -7.45 13.23 4.07
C LYS A 63 -8.74 12.98 4.84
N LYS A 64 -9.60 12.09 4.35
CA LYS A 64 -10.86 11.75 5.02
C LYS A 64 -10.68 10.79 6.17
N LEU A 65 -9.50 10.19 6.31
CA LEU A 65 -9.25 9.20 7.35
C LEU A 65 -9.01 9.88 8.70
N ASP A 66 -9.53 9.25 9.76
CA ASP A 66 -9.31 9.72 11.12
C ASP A 66 -7.97 9.18 11.63
N GLY A 67 -7.03 10.09 11.92
CA GLY A 67 -5.70 9.72 12.39
C GLY A 67 -5.57 9.58 13.89
N SER A 68 -6.68 9.53 14.64
CA SER A 68 -6.63 9.46 16.10
C SER A 68 -6.10 8.13 16.63
N ASP A 69 -6.20 7.05 15.85
CA ASP A 69 -5.65 5.73 16.18
C ASP A 69 -4.76 5.26 15.05
N LEU A 70 -3.45 5.18 15.29
CA LEU A 70 -2.48 4.83 14.26
C LEU A 70 -2.66 3.41 13.71
N VAL A 71 -3.08 2.47 14.56
CA VAL A 71 -3.31 1.09 14.12
C VAL A 71 -4.45 1.05 13.11
N ILE A 72 -5.55 1.72 13.43
CA ILE A 72 -6.71 1.78 12.54
C ILE A 72 -6.39 2.57 11.28
N LEU A 73 -5.69 3.69 11.41
CA LEU A 73 -5.28 4.49 10.26
C LEU A 73 -4.44 3.66 9.30
N ALA A 74 -3.45 2.93 9.81
CA ALA A 74 -2.58 2.10 8.97
C ALA A 74 -3.36 1.01 8.25
N GLU A 75 -4.36 0.43 8.90
CA GLU A 75 -5.22 -0.57 8.28
C GLU A 75 -6.02 0.03 7.13
N GLN A 76 -6.60 1.21 7.35
CA GLN A 76 -7.38 1.89 6.32
C GLN A 76 -6.51 2.32 5.14
N VAL A 77 -5.30 2.82 5.42
CA VAL A 77 -4.35 3.19 4.37
C VAL A 77 -3.92 1.97 3.56
N ALA A 78 -3.63 0.85 4.24
CA ALA A 78 -3.28 -0.39 3.56
C ALA A 78 -4.39 -0.85 2.63
N PHE A 79 -5.65 -0.71 3.05
CA PHE A 79 -6.80 -1.02 2.21
C PHE A 79 -6.85 -0.14 0.97
N LEU A 80 -6.62 1.17 1.12
CA LEU A 80 -6.61 2.09 -0.02
C LEU A 80 -5.47 1.78 -0.99
N ILE A 81 -4.32 1.37 -0.46
CA ILE A 81 -3.19 0.96 -1.28
C ILE A 81 -3.55 -0.28 -2.10
N LEU A 82 -4.11 -1.30 -1.45
CA LEU A 82 -4.52 -2.53 -2.14
C LEU A 82 -5.55 -2.23 -3.22
N LYS A 83 -6.51 -1.39 -2.91
CA LYS A 83 -7.55 -1.00 -3.87
C LYS A 83 -6.94 -0.31 -5.09
N ARG A 84 -6.01 0.63 -4.87
CA ARG A 84 -5.36 1.34 -5.97
C ARG A 84 -4.50 0.40 -6.81
N GLU A 85 -3.74 -0.48 -6.17
CA GLU A 85 -2.91 -1.46 -6.87
C GLU A 85 -3.77 -2.39 -7.71
N TRP A 86 -4.89 -2.85 -7.15
CA TRP A 86 -5.83 -3.69 -7.88
C TRP A 86 -6.38 -2.97 -9.11
N MET A 87 -6.74 -1.70 -8.96
CA MET A 87 -7.24 -0.88 -10.06
C MET A 87 -6.21 -0.74 -11.17
N LYS A 88 -4.94 -0.55 -10.82
CA LYS A 88 -3.85 -0.47 -11.82
C LYS A 88 -3.78 -1.75 -12.66
N VAL A 89 -3.83 -2.90 -12.00
CA VAL A 89 -3.78 -4.19 -12.69
C VAL A 89 -5.01 -4.39 -13.56
N TRP A 90 -6.18 -4.04 -13.03
CA TRP A 90 -7.43 -4.19 -13.75
C TRP A 90 -7.44 -3.34 -15.02
N PHE A 91 -7.07 -2.07 -14.92
CA PHE A 91 -7.03 -1.18 -16.07
C PHE A 91 -6.02 -1.63 -17.11
N ARG A 92 -4.86 -2.08 -16.66
CA ARG A 92 -3.82 -2.56 -17.56
C ARG A 92 -4.28 -3.77 -18.37
N ASN A 93 -5.01 -4.67 -17.75
CA ASN A 93 -5.50 -5.86 -18.42
C ASN A 93 -6.69 -5.58 -19.32
N LYS A 94 -7.42 -4.51 -19.07
CA LYS A 94 -8.58 -4.13 -19.87
C LYS A 94 -8.18 -3.42 -21.16
N TYR A 95 -7.12 -2.66 -21.12
CA TYR A 95 -6.60 -1.88 -22.23
C TYR A 95 -5.21 -2.35 -22.58
#